data_04858c65693f4c3b7a08c75f38c257c6
#
_entry.id   04858c65693f4c3b7a08c75f38c257c6
#
_cell.length_a   1.000
_cell.length_b   1.000
_cell.length_c   1.000
_cell.angle_alpha   90.00
_cell.angle_beta   90.00
_cell.angle_gamma   90.00
#
_symmetry.space_group_name_H-M   'P 1'
#
loop_
_entity.id
_entity.type
_entity.pdbx_description
1 polymer ?
#
loop_
_entity_poly.entity_id
_entity_poly.type
_entity_poly.pdbx_seq_one_letter_code
_entity_poly.pdbx_strand_id
1 'polypeptide(L)'
;MQLYIGNKNYSSWSMRPWVLLRQFGIPFDEVMVRFDSFDAGSVFKTTLAGLSPTGKVPLLVDEGLVVWDTLAIAEYLAERHPERALWPRDVRQRARARSLCAEMHAGFTGLRSRCPMNIEASLPEVGAQVLAEHPAVRSDLDRLVAMWSDALASSGGPFLFGTFSTADAYFAPVVARLRTYALPVPPLVSGWMAQVWAAPGVAAWVADALAEQDFLAFEEPHRTGR
;
A
#
# COMPACT_ATOMS: atom_id res chain seq x y z
N MET A 1 5.34 -6.29 19.64
CA MET A 1 4.19 -5.98 18.76
C MET A 1 4.21 -6.93 17.57
N GLN A 2 3.05 -7.44 17.17
CA GLN A 2 2.91 -8.38 16.05
C GLN A 2 2.07 -7.76 14.95
N LEU A 3 2.50 -7.87 13.69
CA LEU A 3 1.73 -7.43 12.52
C LEU A 3 1.32 -8.65 11.69
N TYR A 4 0.02 -8.91 11.63
CA TYR A 4 -0.57 -9.95 10.79
C TYR A 4 -0.79 -9.40 9.39
N ILE A 5 -0.25 -10.11 8.39
CA ILE A 5 -0.28 -9.70 6.98
C ILE A 5 -0.72 -10.85 6.07
N GLY A 6 -1.20 -10.53 4.88
CA GLY A 6 -1.40 -11.49 3.79
C GLY A 6 -0.21 -11.55 2.84
N ASN A 7 -0.32 -12.40 1.81
CA ASN A 7 0.71 -12.59 0.78
C ASN A 7 1.23 -11.26 0.23
N LYS A 8 2.54 -11.09 0.25
CA LYS A 8 3.17 -9.80 -0.07
C LYS A 8 3.01 -9.40 -1.54
N ASN A 9 2.87 -10.37 -2.45
CA ASN A 9 2.61 -10.06 -3.85
C ASN A 9 1.26 -9.37 -4.07
N TYR A 10 0.23 -9.67 -3.25
CA TYR A 10 -1.16 -9.27 -3.48
C TYR A 10 -1.72 -8.31 -2.41
N SER A 11 -1.26 -8.42 -1.16
CA SER A 11 -1.86 -7.71 -0.04
C SER A 11 -1.47 -6.24 0.06
N SER A 12 -2.11 -5.42 -0.76
CA SER A 12 -1.86 -3.97 -0.80
C SER A 12 -2.14 -3.25 0.53
N TRP A 13 -3.10 -3.74 1.32
CA TRP A 13 -3.40 -3.17 2.62
C TRP A 13 -2.33 -3.51 3.65
N SER A 14 -1.82 -4.75 3.66
CA SER A 14 -0.74 -5.17 4.56
C SER A 14 0.58 -4.45 4.28
N MET A 15 0.87 -4.15 3.01
CA MET A 15 2.08 -3.43 2.61
C MET A 15 2.24 -2.09 3.34
N ARG A 16 1.16 -1.34 3.57
CA ARG A 16 1.20 0.00 4.14
C ARG A 16 1.83 0.05 5.54
N PRO A 17 1.27 -0.59 6.56
CA PRO A 17 1.85 -0.56 7.91
C PRO A 17 3.17 -1.31 7.99
N TRP A 18 3.35 -2.37 7.20
CA TRP A 18 4.59 -3.11 7.17
C TRP A 18 5.76 -2.25 6.67
N VAL A 19 5.56 -1.55 5.54
CA VAL A 19 6.55 -0.60 5.00
C VAL A 19 6.82 0.52 6.00
N LEU A 20 5.79 1.04 6.66
CA LEU A 20 5.94 2.09 7.67
C LEU A 20 6.83 1.63 8.82
N LEU A 21 6.56 0.46 9.41
CA LEU A 21 7.36 -0.12 10.49
C LEU A 21 8.81 -0.34 10.07
N ARG A 22 9.04 -0.95 8.91
CA ARG A 22 10.39 -1.22 8.39
C ARG A 22 11.16 0.05 8.09
N GLN A 23 10.53 1.02 7.43
CA GLN A 23 11.17 2.28 7.02
C GLN A 23 11.63 3.11 8.22
N PHE A 24 10.86 3.12 9.30
CA PHE A 24 11.17 3.88 10.50
C PHE A 24 11.94 3.07 11.56
N GLY A 25 12.31 1.84 11.26
CA GLY A 25 13.07 0.99 12.18
C GLY A 25 12.32 0.68 13.47
N ILE A 26 11.00 0.53 13.40
CA ILE A 26 10.16 0.11 14.52
C ILE A 26 10.15 -1.42 14.55
N PRO A 27 10.61 -2.06 15.64
CA PRO A 27 10.65 -3.51 15.71
C PRO A 27 9.26 -4.13 15.83
N PHE A 28 9.04 -5.20 15.08
CA PHE A 28 7.82 -6.00 15.11
C PHE A 28 8.08 -7.43 14.65
N ASP A 29 7.22 -8.34 15.08
CA ASP A 29 7.16 -9.72 14.60
C ASP A 29 6.13 -9.80 13.48
N GLU A 30 6.55 -10.28 12.31
CA GLU A 30 5.68 -10.52 11.18
C GLU A 30 4.95 -11.85 11.36
N VAL A 31 3.63 -11.85 11.19
CA VAL A 31 2.79 -13.06 11.18
C VAL A 31 2.10 -13.15 9.83
N MET A 32 2.60 -14.05 8.97
CA MET A 32 2.01 -14.30 7.66
C MET A 32 0.74 -15.15 7.79
N VAL A 33 -0.39 -14.62 7.31
CA VAL A 33 -1.66 -15.34 7.16
C VAL A 33 -1.94 -15.45 5.66
N ARG A 34 -1.53 -16.58 5.06
CA ARG A 34 -1.64 -16.76 3.61
C ARG A 34 -3.09 -16.82 3.15
N PHE A 35 -3.35 -16.23 2.00
CA PHE A 35 -4.64 -16.30 1.34
C PHE A 35 -4.81 -17.70 0.72
N ASP A 36 -5.86 -18.41 1.10
CA ASP A 36 -6.33 -19.63 0.45
C ASP A 36 -7.67 -19.39 -0.23
N SER A 37 -8.56 -18.67 0.43
CA SER A 37 -9.77 -18.06 -0.12
C SER A 37 -10.28 -16.98 0.82
N PHE A 38 -11.34 -16.25 0.41
CA PHE A 38 -12.02 -15.28 1.28
C PHE A 38 -13.36 -15.79 1.81
N ASP A 39 -13.67 -17.07 1.61
CA ASP A 39 -14.86 -17.72 2.14
C ASP A 39 -14.80 -17.86 3.66
N ALA A 40 -15.95 -17.89 4.31
CA ALA A 40 -16.05 -17.91 5.78
C ALA A 40 -15.33 -19.10 6.44
N GLY A 41 -15.22 -20.24 5.75
CA GLY A 41 -14.55 -21.44 6.24
C GLY A 41 -13.09 -21.58 5.83
N SER A 42 -12.51 -20.60 5.14
CA SER A 42 -11.09 -20.66 4.71
C SER A 42 -10.13 -20.68 5.89
N VAL A 43 -8.91 -21.20 5.69
CA VAL A 43 -7.86 -21.17 6.70
C VAL A 43 -7.51 -19.73 7.05
N PHE A 44 -7.47 -18.84 6.05
CA PHE A 44 -7.30 -17.40 6.25
C PHE A 44 -8.32 -16.82 7.22
N LYS A 45 -9.63 -17.08 7.01
CA LYS A 45 -10.71 -16.57 7.87
C LYS A 45 -10.69 -17.18 9.26
N THR A 46 -10.50 -18.49 9.35
CA THR A 46 -10.47 -19.21 10.64
C THR A 46 -9.26 -18.82 11.48
N THR A 47 -8.09 -18.56 10.86
CA THR A 47 -6.91 -18.05 11.55
C THR A 47 -7.14 -16.68 12.18
N LEU A 48 -7.90 -15.80 11.51
CA LEU A 48 -8.21 -14.46 12.02
C LEU A 48 -9.43 -14.43 12.94
N ALA A 49 -10.18 -15.54 13.04
CA ALA A 49 -11.32 -15.64 13.93
C ALA A 49 -10.88 -15.49 15.39
N GLY A 50 -11.56 -14.61 16.14
CA GLY A 50 -11.21 -14.29 17.52
C GLY A 50 -10.05 -13.31 17.70
N LEU A 51 -9.30 -13.01 16.62
CA LEU A 51 -8.26 -11.97 16.63
C LEU A 51 -8.76 -10.67 15.98
N SER A 52 -9.35 -10.77 14.80
CA SER A 52 -9.81 -9.62 14.04
C SER A 52 -11.34 -9.57 13.98
N PRO A 53 -11.97 -8.49 14.48
CA PRO A 53 -13.43 -8.35 14.37
C PRO A 53 -13.90 -8.23 12.91
N THR A 54 -13.00 -7.88 11.98
CA THR A 54 -13.32 -7.77 10.55
C THR A 54 -12.93 -9.01 9.74
N GLY A 55 -12.15 -9.93 10.31
CA GLY A 55 -11.57 -11.08 9.60
C GLY A 55 -10.71 -10.68 8.39
N LYS A 56 -9.98 -9.57 8.52
CA LYS A 56 -9.12 -8.99 7.47
C LYS A 56 -7.73 -8.71 8.01
N VAL A 57 -6.77 -8.61 7.09
CA VAL A 57 -5.42 -8.09 7.31
C VAL A 57 -5.26 -6.72 6.64
N PRO A 58 -4.36 -5.83 7.11
CA PRO A 58 -3.47 -6.01 8.26
C PRO A 58 -4.21 -5.92 9.60
N LEU A 59 -3.59 -6.54 10.60
CA LEU A 59 -4.00 -6.45 12.00
C LEU A 59 -2.74 -6.27 12.84
N LEU A 60 -2.70 -5.25 13.70
CA LEU A 60 -1.62 -5.04 14.66
C LEU A 60 -2.08 -5.51 16.04
N VAL A 61 -1.24 -6.31 16.71
CA VAL A 61 -1.43 -6.69 18.11
C VAL A 61 -0.25 -6.16 18.92
N ASP A 62 -0.51 -5.29 19.88
CA ASP A 62 0.50 -4.71 20.75
C ASP A 62 0.05 -4.78 22.21
N GLU A 63 0.78 -5.53 23.03
CA GLU A 63 0.48 -5.74 24.47
C GLU A 63 -1.00 -6.14 24.74
N GLY A 64 -1.58 -6.94 23.85
CA GLY A 64 -2.98 -7.39 23.93
C GLY A 64 -3.99 -6.43 23.31
N LEU A 65 -3.60 -5.21 22.93
CA LEU A 65 -4.42 -4.30 22.14
C LEU A 65 -4.43 -4.73 20.67
N VAL A 66 -5.62 -4.87 20.12
CA VAL A 66 -5.81 -5.18 18.69
C VAL A 66 -6.19 -3.91 17.94
N VAL A 67 -5.39 -3.52 16.96
CA VAL A 67 -5.61 -2.32 16.14
C VAL A 67 -5.82 -2.72 14.67
N TRP A 68 -6.88 -2.26 14.10
CA TRP A 68 -7.24 -2.28 12.68
C TRP A 68 -8.00 -0.98 12.40
N ASP A 69 -7.99 -0.43 11.29
CA ASP A 69 -7.56 -0.59 9.94
C ASP A 69 -6.16 0.07 9.70
N THR A 70 -5.70 0.10 8.43
CA THR A 70 -4.37 0.65 8.09
C THR A 70 -4.13 2.09 8.54
N LEU A 71 -5.14 2.97 8.46
CA LEU A 71 -5.02 4.34 8.97
C LEU A 71 -4.95 4.37 10.50
N ALA A 72 -5.78 3.58 11.18
CA ALA A 72 -5.73 3.48 12.63
C ALA A 72 -4.38 2.93 13.11
N ILE A 73 -3.84 1.92 12.42
CA ILE A 73 -2.49 1.41 12.72
C ILE A 73 -1.44 2.52 12.55
N ALA A 74 -1.50 3.28 11.45
CA ALA A 74 -0.54 4.37 11.21
C ALA A 74 -0.61 5.47 12.27
N GLU A 75 -1.81 5.85 12.73
CA GLU A 75 -2.01 6.83 13.81
C GLU A 75 -1.52 6.27 15.14
N TYR A 76 -1.88 5.02 15.48
CA TYR A 76 -1.39 4.36 16.69
C TYR A 76 0.13 4.34 16.75
N LEU A 77 0.79 3.94 15.65
CA LEU A 77 2.25 3.94 15.57
C LEU A 77 2.86 5.34 15.72
N ALA A 78 2.22 6.36 15.15
CA ALA A 78 2.69 7.75 15.27
C ALA A 78 2.58 8.27 16.70
N GLU A 79 1.55 7.89 17.44
CA GLU A 79 1.38 8.23 18.86
C GLU A 79 2.35 7.46 19.75
N ARG A 80 2.61 6.19 19.46
CA ARG A 80 3.56 5.34 20.22
C ARG A 80 5.02 5.71 19.97
N HIS A 81 5.34 6.31 18.82
CA HIS A 81 6.70 6.65 18.40
C HIS A 81 6.81 8.12 17.92
N PRO A 82 6.46 9.10 18.77
CA PRO A 82 6.43 10.51 18.36
C PRO A 82 7.81 11.06 17.91
N GLU A 83 8.89 10.46 18.40
CA GLU A 83 10.27 10.79 18.02
C GLU A 83 10.58 10.43 16.57
N ARG A 84 9.91 9.44 15.98
CA ARG A 84 10.15 8.95 14.62
C ARG A 84 9.56 9.86 13.54
N ALA A 85 8.62 10.75 13.90
CA ALA A 85 7.96 11.67 12.97
C ALA A 85 7.35 10.95 11.73
N LEU A 86 6.52 9.93 11.97
CA LEU A 86 5.86 9.15 10.91
C LEU A 86 4.99 10.04 10.00
N TRP A 87 4.43 11.12 10.53
CA TRP A 87 3.74 12.17 9.79
C TRP A 87 4.61 13.42 9.69
N PRO A 88 4.35 14.31 8.70
CA PRO A 88 5.01 15.62 8.63
C PRO A 88 4.89 16.40 9.94
N ARG A 89 5.98 17.04 10.38
CA ARG A 89 5.99 17.82 11.62
C ARG A 89 5.13 19.08 11.53
N ASP A 90 5.14 19.74 10.37
CA ASP A 90 4.27 20.89 10.12
C ASP A 90 2.79 20.48 10.16
N VAL A 91 1.97 21.23 10.88
CA VAL A 91 0.56 20.90 11.10
C VAL A 91 -0.26 20.93 9.81
N ARG A 92 0.06 21.86 8.89
CA ARG A 92 -0.68 21.98 7.61
C ARG A 92 -0.33 20.86 6.67
N GLN A 93 0.96 20.53 6.56
CA GLN A 93 1.43 19.38 5.77
C GLN A 93 0.89 18.07 6.34
N ARG A 94 0.87 17.91 7.66
CA ARG A 94 0.31 16.73 8.33
C ARG A 94 -1.19 16.58 8.05
N ALA A 95 -1.95 17.66 8.14
CA ALA A 95 -3.37 17.65 7.80
C ALA A 95 -3.58 17.24 6.33
N ARG A 96 -2.79 17.81 5.41
CA ARG A 96 -2.83 17.45 3.99
C ARG A 96 -2.46 16.00 3.76
N ALA A 97 -1.40 15.49 4.38
CA ALA A 97 -0.97 14.10 4.27
C ALA A 97 -2.09 13.13 4.72
N ARG A 98 -2.74 13.42 5.86
CA ARG A 98 -3.90 12.64 6.32
C ARG A 98 -5.07 12.67 5.35
N SER A 99 -5.36 13.83 4.75
CA SER A 99 -6.42 13.96 3.73
C SER A 99 -6.13 13.09 2.52
N LEU A 100 -4.89 13.08 2.00
CA LEU A 100 -4.50 12.26 0.86
C LEU A 100 -4.59 10.75 1.20
N CYS A 101 -4.17 10.36 2.39
CA CYS A 101 -4.28 8.96 2.84
C CYS A 101 -5.74 8.53 3.00
N ALA A 102 -6.61 9.40 3.56
CA ALA A 102 -8.04 9.12 3.71
C ALA A 102 -8.75 9.02 2.35
N GLU A 103 -8.39 9.87 1.38
CA GLU A 103 -8.90 9.81 0.01
C GLU A 103 -8.47 8.49 -0.67
N MET A 104 -7.21 8.06 -0.50
CA MET A 104 -6.76 6.74 -0.99
C MET A 104 -7.51 5.59 -0.31
N HIS A 105 -7.78 5.70 0.97
CA HIS A 105 -8.49 4.68 1.74
C HIS A 105 -9.91 4.44 1.21
N ALA A 106 -10.64 5.51 0.98
CA ALA A 106 -12.05 5.46 0.58
C ALA A 106 -12.27 5.39 -0.94
N GLY A 107 -11.30 5.88 -1.74
CA GLY A 107 -11.46 6.12 -3.16
C GLY A 107 -10.69 5.20 -4.09
N PHE A 108 -10.53 5.68 -5.33
CA PHE A 108 -9.77 5.03 -6.41
C PHE A 108 -10.24 3.60 -6.72
N THR A 109 -11.53 3.38 -6.63
CA THR A 109 -12.14 2.05 -6.83
C THR A 109 -12.02 1.57 -8.27
N GLY A 110 -12.01 2.47 -9.26
CA GLY A 110 -11.76 2.15 -10.66
C GLY A 110 -10.38 1.50 -10.84
N LEU A 111 -9.34 2.20 -10.40
CA LEU A 111 -7.96 1.69 -10.46
C LEU A 111 -7.79 0.40 -9.65
N ARG A 112 -8.29 0.38 -8.42
CA ARG A 112 -8.10 -0.76 -7.50
C ARG A 112 -8.74 -2.04 -8.00
N SER A 113 -9.90 -1.96 -8.65
CA SER A 113 -10.63 -3.13 -9.15
C SER A 113 -10.09 -3.65 -10.48
N ARG A 114 -9.56 -2.76 -11.35
CA ARG A 114 -9.08 -3.13 -12.69
C ARG A 114 -7.57 -3.39 -12.75
N CYS A 115 -6.82 -2.80 -11.82
CA CYS A 115 -5.39 -2.98 -11.69
C CYS A 115 -5.06 -3.48 -10.27
N PRO A 116 -5.40 -4.73 -9.89
CA PRO A 116 -5.03 -5.29 -8.60
C PRO A 116 -3.51 -5.26 -8.39
N MET A 117 -3.06 -5.16 -7.14
CA MET A 117 -1.63 -5.18 -6.84
C MET A 117 -1.06 -6.57 -7.13
N ASN A 118 -0.02 -6.59 -7.95
CA ASN A 118 0.77 -7.75 -8.25
C ASN A 118 2.23 -7.29 -8.47
N ILE A 119 3.08 -7.55 -7.52
CA ILE A 119 4.47 -7.04 -7.55
C ILE A 119 5.32 -7.80 -8.56
N GLU A 120 5.05 -9.07 -8.74
CA GLU A 120 5.80 -9.95 -9.66
C GLU A 120 5.48 -9.69 -11.13
N ALA A 121 4.23 -9.33 -11.44
CA ALA A 121 3.77 -9.24 -12.80
C ALA A 121 4.24 -7.98 -13.54
N SER A 122 4.37 -8.11 -14.86
CA SER A 122 4.55 -7.00 -15.81
C SER A 122 3.46 -7.11 -16.88
N LEU A 123 2.51 -6.17 -16.86
CA LEU A 123 1.25 -6.24 -17.63
C LEU A 123 0.98 -4.93 -18.40
N PRO A 124 1.93 -4.43 -19.23
CA PRO A 124 1.77 -3.14 -19.93
C PRO A 124 0.61 -3.13 -20.93
N GLU A 125 0.35 -4.25 -21.61
CA GLU A 125 -0.74 -4.37 -22.57
C GLU A 125 -2.11 -4.31 -21.88
N VAL A 126 -2.24 -4.97 -20.72
CA VAL A 126 -3.44 -4.87 -19.89
C VAL A 126 -3.65 -3.45 -19.41
N GLY A 127 -2.59 -2.76 -18.98
CA GLY A 127 -2.67 -1.36 -18.57
C GLY A 127 -3.18 -0.45 -19.67
N ALA A 128 -2.68 -0.61 -20.91
CA ALA A 128 -3.13 0.14 -22.08
C ALA A 128 -4.62 -0.12 -22.38
N GLN A 129 -5.04 -1.38 -22.35
CA GLN A 129 -6.43 -1.77 -22.57
C GLN A 129 -7.35 -1.19 -21.47
N VAL A 130 -6.98 -1.33 -20.21
CA VAL A 130 -7.75 -0.82 -19.05
C VAL A 130 -7.95 0.70 -19.15
N LEU A 131 -6.91 1.46 -19.53
CA LEU A 131 -7.04 2.90 -19.74
C LEU A 131 -7.96 3.25 -20.92
N ALA A 132 -7.96 2.45 -21.98
CA ALA A 132 -8.82 2.68 -23.15
C ALA A 132 -10.30 2.41 -22.81
N GLU A 133 -10.59 1.33 -22.11
CA GLU A 133 -11.94 0.80 -21.91
C GLU A 133 -12.63 1.32 -20.65
N HIS A 134 -11.88 1.79 -19.65
CA HIS A 134 -12.42 2.14 -18.32
C HIS A 134 -12.17 3.61 -17.96
N PRO A 135 -13.11 4.54 -18.27
CA PRO A 135 -12.96 5.96 -17.93
C PRO A 135 -12.74 6.23 -16.45
N ALA A 136 -13.29 5.41 -15.55
CA ALA A 136 -13.08 5.53 -14.11
C ALA A 136 -11.61 5.34 -13.70
N VAL A 137 -10.88 4.45 -14.39
CA VAL A 137 -9.43 4.26 -14.14
C VAL A 137 -8.65 5.48 -14.56
N ARG A 138 -9.01 6.08 -15.70
CA ARG A 138 -8.39 7.32 -16.18
C ARG A 138 -8.63 8.47 -15.20
N SER A 139 -9.87 8.64 -14.73
CA SER A 139 -10.21 9.65 -13.75
C SER A 139 -9.44 9.46 -12.42
N ASP A 140 -9.33 8.21 -11.95
CA ASP A 140 -8.54 7.89 -10.77
C ASP A 140 -7.04 8.22 -10.96
N LEU A 141 -6.48 7.86 -12.12
CA LEU A 141 -5.09 8.17 -12.45
C LEU A 141 -4.83 9.68 -12.53
N ASP A 142 -5.71 10.42 -13.23
CA ASP A 142 -5.60 11.88 -13.33
C ASP A 142 -5.65 12.54 -11.94
N ARG A 143 -6.54 12.07 -11.06
CA ARG A 143 -6.64 12.56 -9.69
C ARG A 143 -5.37 12.26 -8.88
N LEU A 144 -4.82 11.05 -8.97
CA LEU A 144 -3.56 10.67 -8.32
C LEU A 144 -2.40 11.53 -8.80
N VAL A 145 -2.26 11.70 -10.11
CA VAL A 145 -1.22 12.55 -10.71
C VAL A 145 -1.33 13.99 -10.23
N ALA A 146 -2.53 14.56 -10.21
CA ALA A 146 -2.75 15.93 -9.75
C ALA A 146 -2.36 16.11 -8.27
N MET A 147 -2.83 15.21 -7.38
CA MET A 147 -2.54 15.32 -5.95
C MET A 147 -1.05 15.13 -5.61
N TRP A 148 -0.38 14.20 -6.29
CA TRP A 148 1.05 13.97 -6.08
C TRP A 148 1.90 15.09 -6.65
N SER A 149 1.56 15.60 -7.83
CA SER A 149 2.26 16.74 -8.44
C SER A 149 2.17 17.98 -7.57
N ASP A 150 0.98 18.27 -7.02
CA ASP A 150 0.76 19.40 -6.11
C ASP A 150 1.58 19.25 -4.80
N ALA A 151 1.57 18.05 -4.21
CA ALA A 151 2.33 17.79 -2.99
C ALA A 151 3.85 17.91 -3.22
N LEU A 152 4.36 17.33 -4.31
CA LEU A 152 5.78 17.39 -4.69
C LEU A 152 6.24 18.81 -5.02
N ALA A 153 5.44 19.57 -5.76
CA ALA A 153 5.74 20.96 -6.07
C ALA A 153 5.79 21.82 -4.80
N SER A 154 4.89 21.57 -3.86
CA SER A 154 4.81 22.32 -2.59
C SER A 154 5.95 21.97 -1.63
N SER A 155 6.40 20.71 -1.61
CA SER A 155 7.45 20.23 -0.68
C SER A 155 8.87 20.39 -1.21
N GLY A 156 9.04 20.48 -2.53
CA GLY A 156 10.35 20.42 -3.20
C GLY A 156 10.93 19.01 -3.32
N GLY A 157 10.15 17.97 -2.97
CA GLY A 157 10.59 16.56 -3.04
C GLY A 157 11.69 16.21 -2.02
N PRO A 158 12.33 15.03 -2.08
CA PRO A 158 12.08 13.92 -3.03
C PRO A 158 10.84 13.08 -2.72
N PHE A 159 10.20 13.26 -1.56
CA PHE A 159 8.98 12.60 -1.14
C PHE A 159 7.80 13.59 -1.07
N LEU A 160 6.57 13.10 -0.97
CA LEU A 160 5.36 13.93 -1.05
C LEU A 160 5.37 15.13 -0.09
N PHE A 161 6.03 14.99 1.06
CA PHE A 161 6.16 16.04 2.09
C PHE A 161 7.63 16.29 2.47
N GLY A 162 8.55 16.20 1.50
CA GLY A 162 9.98 16.44 1.65
C GLY A 162 10.76 15.22 2.11
N THR A 163 10.38 14.61 3.22
CA THR A 163 10.96 13.36 3.74
C THR A 163 9.93 12.23 3.66
N PHE A 164 10.42 10.97 3.61
CA PHE A 164 9.53 9.81 3.63
C PHE A 164 8.61 9.87 4.86
N SER A 165 7.32 9.64 4.63
CA SER A 165 6.28 9.72 5.66
C SER A 165 5.24 8.63 5.48
N THR A 166 4.25 8.60 6.36
CA THR A 166 3.09 7.71 6.23
C THR A 166 2.40 7.86 4.86
N ALA A 167 2.39 9.07 4.27
CA ALA A 167 1.79 9.27 2.95
C ALA A 167 2.50 8.45 1.87
N ASP A 168 3.84 8.44 1.85
CA ASP A 168 4.60 7.68 0.86
C ASP A 168 4.41 6.17 1.05
N ALA A 169 4.42 5.68 2.30
CA ALA A 169 4.12 4.29 2.63
C ALA A 169 2.68 3.91 2.19
N TYR A 170 1.74 4.84 2.37
CA TYR A 170 0.33 4.61 2.06
C TYR A 170 0.08 4.49 0.56
N PHE A 171 0.84 5.23 -0.26
CA PHE A 171 0.79 5.16 -1.71
C PHE A 171 1.74 4.12 -2.33
N ALA A 172 2.64 3.49 -1.58
CA ALA A 172 3.54 2.46 -2.11
C ALA A 172 2.81 1.33 -2.88
N PRO A 173 1.66 0.79 -2.42
CA PRO A 173 0.90 -0.19 -3.21
C PRO A 173 0.30 0.38 -4.50
N VAL A 174 0.03 1.69 -4.54
CA VAL A 174 -0.46 2.35 -5.76
C VAL A 174 0.70 2.49 -6.75
N VAL A 175 1.88 2.87 -6.28
CA VAL A 175 3.11 2.86 -7.08
C VAL A 175 3.36 1.47 -7.68
N ALA A 176 3.19 0.40 -6.89
CA ALA A 176 3.30 -0.98 -7.39
C ALA A 176 2.33 -1.22 -8.56
N ARG A 177 1.04 -0.86 -8.41
CA ARG A 177 0.02 -1.00 -9.47
C ARG A 177 0.43 -0.25 -10.74
N LEU A 178 0.80 1.04 -10.62
CA LEU A 178 1.20 1.83 -11.77
C LEU A 178 2.41 1.25 -12.50
N ARG A 179 3.34 0.64 -11.77
CA ARG A 179 4.50 -0.05 -12.35
C ARG A 179 4.09 -1.35 -13.06
N THR A 180 3.32 -2.20 -12.41
CA THR A 180 2.86 -3.49 -12.96
C THR A 180 2.14 -3.30 -14.29
N TYR A 181 1.26 -2.30 -14.37
CA TYR A 181 0.43 -2.03 -15.55
C TYR A 181 1.02 -0.96 -16.48
N ALA A 182 2.23 -0.45 -16.19
CA ALA A 182 2.92 0.59 -16.97
C ALA A 182 2.02 1.82 -17.24
N LEU A 183 1.22 2.24 -16.24
CA LEU A 183 0.31 3.38 -16.40
C LEU A 183 1.12 4.68 -16.50
N PRO A 184 0.80 5.55 -17.50
CA PRO A 184 1.61 6.73 -17.79
C PRO A 184 1.46 7.81 -16.71
N VAL A 185 2.59 8.39 -16.30
CA VAL A 185 2.65 9.52 -15.37
C VAL A 185 3.67 10.55 -15.82
N PRO A 186 3.53 11.84 -15.41
CA PRO A 186 4.53 12.86 -15.74
C PRO A 186 5.91 12.57 -15.09
N PRO A 187 7.02 13.15 -15.63
CA PRO A 187 8.37 12.93 -15.11
C PRO A 187 8.55 13.22 -13.61
N LEU A 188 7.91 14.27 -13.09
CA LEU A 188 7.94 14.60 -11.66
C LEU A 188 7.40 13.45 -10.80
N VAL A 189 6.26 12.89 -11.19
CA VAL A 189 5.61 11.78 -10.48
C VAL A 189 6.42 10.50 -10.65
N SER A 190 6.92 10.20 -11.85
CA SER A 190 7.75 9.01 -12.08
C SER A 190 9.06 9.05 -11.28
N GLY A 191 9.66 10.23 -11.13
CA GLY A 191 10.83 10.44 -10.26
C GLY A 191 10.52 10.12 -8.80
N TRP A 192 9.41 10.61 -8.27
CA TRP A 192 8.95 10.26 -6.92
C TRP A 192 8.63 8.77 -6.78
N MET A 193 7.95 8.17 -7.75
CA MET A 193 7.67 6.72 -7.74
C MET A 193 8.95 5.89 -7.65
N ALA A 194 10.01 6.31 -8.35
CA ALA A 194 11.32 5.66 -8.28
C ALA A 194 11.95 5.80 -6.88
N GLN A 195 11.84 6.97 -6.24
CA GLN A 195 12.32 7.18 -4.86
C GLN A 195 11.53 6.31 -3.85
N VAL A 196 10.21 6.25 -3.97
CA VAL A 196 9.37 5.38 -3.12
C VAL A 196 9.76 3.92 -3.31
N TRP A 197 9.94 3.47 -4.55
CA TRP A 197 10.30 2.08 -4.85
C TRP A 197 11.65 1.68 -4.31
N ALA A 198 12.62 2.60 -4.29
CA ALA A 198 13.95 2.42 -3.76
C ALA A 198 14.05 2.61 -2.22
N ALA A 199 13.00 3.11 -1.58
CA ALA A 199 12.98 3.30 -0.13
C ALA A 199 13.18 1.95 0.59
N PRO A 200 14.07 1.88 1.62
CA PRO A 200 14.45 0.61 2.24
C PRO A 200 13.27 -0.28 2.66
N GLY A 201 12.23 0.30 3.26
CA GLY A 201 11.05 -0.46 3.66
C GLY A 201 10.26 -1.02 2.47
N VAL A 202 10.14 -0.26 1.36
CA VAL A 202 9.46 -0.72 0.15
C VAL A 202 10.28 -1.77 -0.58
N ALA A 203 11.59 -1.53 -0.75
CA ALA A 203 12.50 -2.48 -1.39
C ALA A 203 12.51 -3.84 -0.67
N ALA A 204 12.49 -3.84 0.67
CA ALA A 204 12.41 -5.06 1.47
C ALA A 204 11.10 -5.81 1.24
N TRP A 205 9.94 -5.11 1.24
CA TRP A 205 8.65 -5.72 0.91
C TRP A 205 8.66 -6.36 -0.48
N VAL A 206 9.20 -5.65 -1.48
CA VAL A 206 9.27 -6.13 -2.87
C VAL A 206 10.16 -7.37 -2.97
N ALA A 207 11.32 -7.38 -2.32
CA ALA A 207 12.21 -8.54 -2.30
C ALA A 207 11.50 -9.78 -1.70
N ASP A 208 10.82 -9.59 -0.59
CA ASP A 208 10.06 -10.67 0.06
C ASP A 208 8.89 -11.15 -0.82
N ALA A 209 8.15 -10.23 -1.46
CA ALA A 209 7.05 -10.57 -2.37
C ALA A 209 7.51 -11.42 -3.55
N LEU A 210 8.67 -11.09 -4.13
CA LEU A 210 9.27 -11.86 -5.23
C LEU A 210 9.77 -13.24 -4.77
N ALA A 211 10.17 -13.36 -3.50
CA ALA A 211 10.62 -14.61 -2.91
C ALA A 211 9.47 -15.57 -2.54
N GLU A 212 8.24 -15.07 -2.33
CA GLU A 212 7.07 -15.89 -2.00
C GLU A 212 6.76 -16.94 -3.07
N GLN A 213 6.87 -16.56 -4.35
CA GLN A 213 6.58 -17.39 -5.52
C GLN A 213 5.18 -18.04 -5.52
N ASP A 214 4.23 -17.49 -4.77
CA ASP A 214 2.84 -17.94 -4.73
C ASP A 214 2.08 -17.43 -5.97
N PHE A 215 1.26 -18.30 -6.56
CA PHE A 215 0.29 -17.94 -7.58
C PHE A 215 -1.12 -18.20 -7.06
N LEU A 216 -1.90 -17.14 -6.88
CA LEU A 216 -3.26 -17.20 -6.36
C LEU A 216 -4.25 -16.87 -7.49
N ALA A 217 -4.81 -17.86 -8.13
CA ALA A 217 -5.66 -17.69 -9.31
C ALA A 217 -6.81 -16.70 -9.11
N PHE A 218 -7.36 -16.61 -7.90
CA PHE A 218 -8.45 -15.66 -7.58
C PHE A 218 -7.98 -14.21 -7.40
N GLU A 219 -6.67 -13.96 -7.26
CA GLU A 219 -6.04 -12.63 -7.24
C GLU A 219 -5.41 -12.25 -8.59
N GLU A 220 -5.48 -13.14 -9.59
CA GLU A 220 -4.80 -13.04 -10.90
C GLU A 220 -5.78 -12.92 -12.07
N PRO A 221 -6.59 -11.84 -12.14
CA PRO A 221 -7.61 -11.71 -13.19
C PRO A 221 -7.02 -11.57 -14.61
N HIS A 222 -5.71 -11.32 -14.73
CA HIS A 222 -5.03 -11.07 -16.00
C HIS A 222 -3.96 -12.09 -16.35
N ARG A 223 -3.75 -13.12 -15.51
CA ARG A 223 -2.78 -14.20 -15.76
C ARG A 223 -3.41 -15.57 -15.44
N THR A 224 -2.96 -16.60 -16.15
CA THR A 224 -3.40 -17.99 -15.95
C THR A 224 -2.31 -18.87 -15.33
N GLY A 225 -1.14 -18.30 -15.06
CA GLY A 225 0.03 -18.94 -14.46
C GLY A 225 1.16 -17.93 -14.27
N ARG A 226 2.23 -18.39 -13.61
CA ARG A 226 3.48 -17.61 -13.45
C ARG A 226 4.23 -17.54 -14.74
#